data_806808e28d33c5bd8dccd8ff3b42bc4e
#
_entry.id   806808e28d33c5bd8dccd8ff3b42bc4e
#
_cell.length_a   1.000
_cell.length_b   1.000
_cell.length_c   1.000
_cell.angle_alpha   90.00
_cell.angle_beta   90.00
_cell.angle_gamma   90.00
#
_symmetry.space_group_name_H-M   'P 1'
#
loop_
_entity.id
_entity.type
_entity.pdbx_description
1 polymer ?
#
loop_
_entity_poly.entity_id
_entity_poly.type
_entity_poly.pdbx_seq_one_letter_code
_entity_poly.pdbx_strand_id
1 'polypeptide(L)'
;GLSPVSLEQVLSWNPDVIISWGDERGGAYSKIKGSSDWSTIKAVKDGRVYAMPNKPFSWMDRPPSVNRFLGVQWVANLLYPDVYDIDLAETTKEFYKLFYSVDLTDDQVSDILKYAA
;
A
#
# COMPACT_ATOMS: atom_id res chain seq x y z
N GLY A 1 -3.20 9.96 16.25
CA GLY A 1 -3.41 11.09 15.34
C GLY A 1 -2.33 11.17 14.25
N LEU A 2 -2.47 12.11 13.34
CA LEU A 2 -1.42 12.43 12.37
C LEU A 2 -0.39 13.35 13.03
N SER A 3 0.89 13.08 12.83
CA SER A 3 1.97 13.95 13.27
C SER A 3 2.72 14.48 12.04
N PRO A 4 2.91 15.79 11.91
CA PRO A 4 3.74 16.33 10.85
C PRO A 4 5.19 15.92 11.07
N VAL A 5 5.84 15.49 9.99
CA VAL A 5 7.27 15.13 10.00
C VAL A 5 7.97 15.84 8.84
N SER A 6 9.21 16.29 9.05
CA SER A 6 10.01 16.87 7.98
C SER A 6 10.71 15.77 7.17
N LEU A 7 11.20 16.14 5.98
CA LEU A 7 12.00 15.22 5.17
C LEU A 7 13.30 14.83 5.90
N GLU A 8 13.93 15.76 6.59
CA GLU A 8 15.14 15.52 7.37
C GLU A 8 14.90 14.46 8.46
N GLN A 9 13.71 14.48 9.06
CA GLN A 9 13.32 13.47 10.05
C GLN A 9 13.18 12.10 9.40
N VAL A 10 12.56 12.01 8.23
CA VAL A 10 12.44 10.75 7.48
C VAL A 10 13.80 10.24 7.03
N LEU A 11 14.68 11.13 6.56
CA LEU A 11 16.06 10.79 6.20
C LEU A 11 16.83 10.24 7.40
N SER A 12 16.64 10.84 8.58
CA SER A 12 17.26 10.36 9.83
C SER A 12 16.75 8.97 10.24
N TRP A 13 15.47 8.69 10.07
CA TRP A 13 14.90 7.37 10.33
C TRP A 13 15.35 6.31 9.33
N ASN A 14 15.60 6.71 8.09
CA ASN A 14 16.02 5.84 6.99
C ASN A 14 15.21 4.52 6.90
N PRO A 15 13.89 4.59 6.71
CA PRO A 15 13.01 3.43 6.81
C PRO A 15 13.31 2.38 5.74
N ASP A 16 13.05 1.10 6.08
CA ASP A 16 13.14 -0.03 5.16
C ASP A 16 11.94 -0.15 4.22
N VAL A 17 10.79 0.37 4.63
CA VAL A 17 9.53 0.34 3.87
C VAL A 17 8.79 1.66 4.05
N ILE A 18 8.22 2.17 2.96
CA ILE A 18 7.32 3.32 2.99
C ILE A 18 5.98 2.90 2.39
N ILE A 19 4.91 3.13 3.14
CA ILE A 19 3.53 2.99 2.66
C ILE A 19 2.91 4.37 2.65
N SER A 20 2.44 4.81 1.49
CA SER A 20 1.82 6.12 1.29
C SER A 20 0.37 5.96 0.80
N TRP A 21 -0.40 7.02 0.88
CA TRP A 21 -1.58 7.13 0.03
C TRP A 21 -1.16 7.27 -1.43
N GLY A 22 -1.97 6.75 -2.34
CA GLY A 22 -1.82 7.02 -3.76
C GLY A 22 -2.06 8.49 -4.08
N ASP A 23 -1.49 8.94 -5.21
CA ASP A 23 -1.55 10.36 -5.61
C ASP A 23 -2.99 10.84 -5.82
N GLU A 24 -3.89 9.94 -6.27
CA GLU A 24 -5.32 10.19 -6.46
C GLU A 24 -6.06 10.56 -5.16
N ARG A 25 -5.45 10.27 -4.00
CA ARG A 25 -5.95 10.65 -2.68
C ARG A 25 -5.17 11.79 -2.03
N GLY A 26 -4.36 12.51 -2.82
CA GLY A 26 -3.48 13.55 -2.30
C GLY A 26 -2.27 12.98 -1.53
N GLY A 27 -1.93 11.72 -1.77
CA GLY A 27 -0.71 11.10 -1.25
C GLY A 27 0.54 11.57 -1.99
N ALA A 28 1.67 10.99 -1.62
CA ALA A 28 2.98 11.40 -2.14
C ALA A 28 3.74 10.25 -2.81
N TYR A 29 3.05 9.20 -3.24
CA TYR A 29 3.67 8.00 -3.79
C TYR A 29 4.64 8.29 -4.93
N SER A 30 4.17 8.96 -5.99
CA SER A 30 5.01 9.30 -7.15
C SER A 30 6.12 10.30 -6.80
N LYS A 31 5.85 11.24 -5.90
CA LYS A 31 6.86 12.19 -5.43
C LYS A 31 7.97 11.48 -4.65
N ILE A 32 7.63 10.56 -3.77
CA ILE A 32 8.63 9.80 -2.99
C ILE A 32 9.51 8.97 -3.93
N LYS A 33 8.92 8.30 -4.92
CA LYS A 33 9.66 7.47 -5.87
C LYS A 33 10.48 8.26 -6.90
N GLY A 34 10.02 9.43 -7.29
CA GLY A 34 10.59 10.20 -8.41
C GLY A 34 11.50 11.36 -8.00
N SER A 35 11.51 11.77 -6.73
CA SER A 35 12.32 12.92 -6.28
C SER A 35 13.73 12.52 -5.85
N SER A 36 14.71 13.30 -6.26
CA SER A 36 16.10 13.15 -5.82
C SER A 36 16.26 13.28 -4.29
N ASP A 37 15.40 14.09 -3.66
CA ASP A 37 15.46 14.36 -2.22
C ASP A 37 15.19 13.11 -1.39
N TRP A 38 14.45 12.14 -1.93
CA TRP A 38 14.10 10.88 -1.29
C TRP A 38 15.04 9.73 -1.68
N SER A 39 15.88 9.93 -2.71
CA SER A 39 16.66 8.86 -3.36
C SER A 39 17.67 8.17 -2.45
N THR A 40 18.09 8.81 -1.36
CA THR A 40 19.06 8.26 -0.40
C THR A 40 18.43 7.35 0.65
N ILE A 41 17.10 7.37 0.79
CA ILE A 41 16.35 6.54 1.76
C ILE A 41 16.38 5.08 1.32
N LYS A 42 16.64 4.18 2.27
CA LYS A 42 16.76 2.74 2.00
C LYS A 42 15.54 2.17 1.29
N ALA A 43 14.33 2.49 1.75
CA ALA A 43 13.10 2.04 1.11
C ALA A 43 13.00 2.45 -0.36
N VAL A 44 13.48 3.65 -0.72
CA VAL A 44 13.46 4.15 -2.10
C VAL A 44 14.50 3.43 -2.95
N LYS A 45 15.72 3.25 -2.45
CA LYS A 45 16.80 2.51 -3.12
C LYS A 45 16.41 1.06 -3.41
N ASP A 46 15.76 0.42 -2.44
CA ASP A 46 15.38 -1.00 -2.52
C ASP A 46 14.02 -1.20 -3.25
N GLY A 47 13.39 -0.11 -3.73
CA GLY A 47 12.09 -0.17 -4.41
C GLY A 47 10.91 -0.51 -3.50
N ARG A 48 11.08 -0.42 -2.18
CA ARG A 48 10.06 -0.77 -1.17
C ARG A 48 9.19 0.42 -0.77
N VAL A 49 8.68 1.12 -1.77
CA VAL A 49 7.71 2.21 -1.61
C VAL A 49 6.42 1.80 -2.28
N TYR A 50 5.34 1.78 -1.52
CA TYR A 50 4.04 1.26 -1.94
C TYR A 50 2.94 2.29 -1.75
N ALA A 51 1.95 2.27 -2.65
CA ALA A 51 0.71 2.99 -2.42
C ALA A 51 -0.36 2.01 -1.90
N MET A 52 -0.96 2.40 -0.79
CA MET A 52 -1.99 1.62 -0.14
C MET A 52 -3.25 1.54 -1.02
N PRO A 53 -3.78 0.33 -1.30
CA PRO A 53 -5.04 0.19 -2.01
C PRO A 53 -6.19 0.88 -1.27
N ASN A 54 -7.12 1.48 -2.03
CA ASN A 54 -8.16 2.32 -1.45
C ASN A 54 -9.54 2.20 -2.12
N LYS A 55 -9.81 1.14 -2.84
CA LYS A 55 -11.10 0.89 -3.50
C LYS A 55 -11.86 -0.22 -2.79
N PRO A 56 -13.16 -0.05 -2.47
CA PRO A 56 -13.87 1.24 -2.43
C PRO A 56 -13.44 2.12 -1.26
N PHE A 57 -12.71 1.57 -0.27
CA PHE A 57 -12.19 2.24 0.90
C PHE A 57 -10.74 1.88 1.16
N SER A 58 -10.06 2.68 1.98
CA SER A 58 -8.70 2.41 2.42
C SER A 58 -8.54 1.04 3.08
N TRP A 59 -7.46 0.34 2.73
CA TRP A 59 -7.14 -0.95 3.32
C TRP A 59 -6.49 -0.85 4.70
N MET A 60 -6.01 0.31 5.13
CA MET A 60 -5.31 0.45 6.40
C MET A 60 -5.94 1.49 7.35
N ASP A 61 -6.29 2.68 6.84
CA ASP A 61 -6.59 3.80 7.71
C ASP A 61 -8.01 4.36 7.57
N ARG A 62 -8.21 5.47 6.87
CA ARG A 62 -9.47 6.21 6.84
C ARG A 62 -10.11 6.26 5.45
N PRO A 63 -11.43 6.17 5.40
CA PRO A 63 -12.34 5.74 6.49
C PRO A 63 -12.09 4.28 6.87
N PRO A 64 -12.20 3.92 8.17
CA PRO A 64 -12.09 2.53 8.59
C PRO A 64 -13.23 1.71 7.98
N SER A 65 -12.89 0.55 7.45
CA SER A 65 -13.84 -0.32 6.76
C SER A 65 -13.43 -1.79 6.89
N VAL A 66 -14.26 -2.67 6.38
CA VAL A 66 -13.99 -4.10 6.28
C VAL A 66 -12.73 -4.39 5.44
N ASN A 67 -12.33 -3.48 4.56
CA ASN A 67 -11.10 -3.62 3.75
C ASN A 67 -9.83 -3.76 4.59
N ARG A 68 -9.86 -3.43 5.88
CA ARG A 68 -8.74 -3.68 6.79
C ARG A 68 -8.37 -5.16 6.92
N PHE A 69 -9.30 -6.08 6.70
CA PHE A 69 -8.99 -7.51 6.65
C PHE A 69 -8.06 -7.85 5.48
N LEU A 70 -8.24 -7.20 4.32
CA LEU A 70 -7.27 -7.28 3.22
C LEU A 70 -5.97 -6.58 3.57
N GLY A 71 -6.06 -5.41 4.22
CA GLY A 71 -4.90 -4.62 4.60
C GLY A 71 -3.93 -5.38 5.51
N VAL A 72 -4.44 -6.14 6.48
CA VAL A 72 -3.60 -6.98 7.35
C VAL A 72 -2.86 -8.03 6.54
N GLN A 73 -3.52 -8.73 5.63
CA GLN A 73 -2.92 -9.76 4.80
C GLN A 73 -1.90 -9.16 3.83
N TRP A 74 -2.23 -8.03 3.21
CA TRP A 74 -1.33 -7.30 2.33
C TRP A 74 -0.04 -6.89 3.05
N VAL A 75 -0.14 -6.25 4.22
CA VAL A 75 1.03 -5.80 4.98
C VAL A 75 1.85 -7.00 5.48
N ALA A 76 1.20 -8.08 5.92
CA ALA A 76 1.89 -9.29 6.33
C ALA A 76 2.73 -9.88 5.19
N ASN A 77 2.14 -10.03 4.00
CA ASN A 77 2.83 -10.52 2.81
C ASN A 77 3.95 -9.58 2.35
N LEU A 78 3.73 -8.26 2.46
CA LEU A 78 4.70 -7.23 2.09
C LEU A 78 5.94 -7.23 2.99
N LEU A 79 5.74 -7.37 4.30
CA LEU A 79 6.82 -7.29 5.29
C LEU A 79 7.53 -8.63 5.50
N TYR A 80 6.82 -9.74 5.35
CA TYR A 80 7.29 -11.08 5.64
C TYR A 80 6.97 -12.07 4.50
N PRO A 81 7.47 -11.80 3.26
CA PRO A 81 7.14 -12.62 2.09
C PRO A 81 7.61 -14.08 2.22
N ASP A 82 8.65 -14.32 3.01
CA ASP A 82 9.17 -15.68 3.26
C ASP A 82 8.29 -16.49 4.24
N VAL A 83 7.38 -15.83 4.95
CA VAL A 83 6.48 -16.43 5.94
C VAL A 83 5.06 -16.55 5.40
N TYR A 84 4.62 -15.54 4.65
CA TYR A 84 3.27 -15.44 4.11
C TYR A 84 3.33 -15.51 2.59
N ASP A 85 2.91 -16.64 2.03
CA ASP A 85 2.74 -16.85 0.58
C ASP A 85 1.27 -16.62 0.22
N ILE A 86 0.85 -15.35 0.21
CA ILE A 86 -0.53 -14.96 -0.04
C ILE A 86 -0.67 -14.56 -1.52
N ASP A 87 -1.51 -15.28 -2.27
CA ASP A 87 -1.98 -14.80 -3.57
C ASP A 87 -2.94 -13.63 -3.36
N LEU A 88 -2.39 -12.42 -3.42
CA LEU A 88 -3.13 -11.20 -3.12
C LEU A 88 -4.22 -10.93 -4.16
N ALA A 89 -4.03 -11.34 -5.41
CA ALA A 89 -5.02 -11.16 -6.46
C ALA A 89 -6.25 -12.03 -6.20
N GLU A 90 -6.04 -13.32 -5.91
CA GLU A 90 -7.14 -14.24 -5.61
C GLU A 90 -7.82 -13.86 -4.28
N THR A 91 -7.05 -13.57 -3.25
CA THR A 91 -7.58 -13.11 -1.96
C THR A 91 -8.45 -11.84 -2.12
N THR A 92 -8.04 -10.91 -2.99
CA THR A 92 -8.84 -9.71 -3.28
C THR A 92 -10.16 -10.06 -3.96
N LYS A 93 -10.16 -10.94 -4.94
CA LYS A 93 -11.41 -11.41 -5.62
C LYS A 93 -12.38 -12.06 -4.64
N GLU A 94 -11.87 -13.01 -3.84
CA GLU A 94 -12.69 -13.71 -2.85
C GLU A 94 -13.30 -12.73 -1.83
N PHE A 95 -12.49 -11.79 -1.35
CA PHE A 95 -12.94 -10.78 -0.41
C PHE A 95 -14.06 -9.89 -1.00
N TYR A 96 -13.89 -9.38 -2.22
CA TYR A 96 -14.91 -8.53 -2.84
C TYR A 96 -16.19 -9.30 -3.15
N LYS A 97 -16.07 -10.56 -3.53
CA LYS A 97 -17.23 -11.44 -3.69
C LYS A 97 -17.98 -11.63 -2.37
N LEU A 98 -17.27 -11.90 -1.30
CA LEU A 98 -17.84 -12.19 0.02
C LEU A 98 -18.48 -10.95 0.66
N PHE A 99 -17.77 -9.82 0.69
CA PHE A 99 -18.19 -8.64 1.43
C PHE A 99 -18.97 -7.62 0.61
N TYR A 100 -18.80 -7.60 -0.70
CA TYR A 100 -19.44 -6.64 -1.61
C TYR A 100 -20.36 -7.30 -2.65
N SER A 101 -20.40 -8.62 -2.71
CA SER A 101 -21.12 -9.37 -3.75
C SER A 101 -20.71 -8.97 -5.17
N VAL A 102 -19.42 -8.68 -5.36
CA VAL A 102 -18.84 -8.26 -6.63
C VAL A 102 -17.85 -9.32 -7.11
N ASP A 103 -18.04 -9.81 -8.32
CA ASP A 103 -17.05 -10.64 -9.01
C ASP A 103 -16.10 -9.71 -9.81
N LEU A 104 -14.88 -9.54 -9.31
CA LEU A 104 -13.87 -8.71 -9.96
C LEU A 104 -13.24 -9.42 -11.16
N THR A 105 -13.05 -8.68 -12.25
CA THR A 105 -12.20 -9.12 -13.38
C THR A 105 -10.71 -8.98 -13.02
N ASP A 106 -9.83 -9.65 -13.79
CA ASP A 106 -8.38 -9.54 -13.60
C ASP A 106 -7.88 -8.10 -13.77
N ASP A 107 -8.46 -7.36 -14.74
CA ASP A 107 -8.10 -5.95 -14.97
C ASP A 107 -8.50 -5.07 -13.77
N GLN A 108 -9.67 -5.33 -13.16
CA GLN A 108 -10.09 -4.61 -11.96
C GLN A 108 -9.21 -4.90 -10.77
N VAL A 109 -8.80 -6.16 -10.57
CA VAL A 109 -7.85 -6.55 -9.52
C VAL A 109 -6.50 -5.88 -9.75
N SER A 110 -6.00 -5.92 -10.99
CA SER A 110 -4.75 -5.27 -11.37
C SER A 110 -4.77 -3.75 -11.10
N ASP A 111 -5.91 -3.09 -11.37
CA ASP A 111 -6.08 -1.66 -11.10
C ASP A 111 -6.11 -1.36 -9.58
N ILE A 112 -6.77 -2.21 -8.78
CA ILE A 112 -6.79 -2.08 -7.31
C ILE A 112 -5.38 -2.23 -6.72
N LEU A 113 -4.60 -3.19 -7.22
CA LEU A 113 -3.29 -3.56 -6.69
C LEU A 113 -2.11 -2.83 -7.36
N LYS A 114 -2.39 -1.92 -8.27
CA LYS A 114 -1.41 -1.29 -9.19
C LYS A 114 -0.10 -0.83 -8.53
N TYR A 115 -0.16 -0.34 -7.31
CA TYR A 115 1.00 0.19 -6.58
C TYR A 115 1.20 -0.48 -5.21
N ALA A 116 0.56 -1.64 -5.02
CA ALA A 116 0.57 -2.39 -3.76
C ALA A 116 1.74 -3.40 -3.65
N ALA A 117 2.45 -3.59 -4.76
CA ALA A 117 3.59 -4.52 -4.82
C ALA A 117 4.77 -3.92 -5.58
#